data_93233fe99986662c17eaeb6d0e3ee65e
#
_entry.id   93233fe99986662c17eaeb6d0e3ee65e
#
_cell.length_a   1.000
_cell.length_b   1.000
_cell.length_c   1.000
_cell.angle_alpha   90.00
_cell.angle_beta   90.00
_cell.angle_gamma   90.00
#
_symmetry.space_group_name_H-M   'P 1'
#
loop_
_entity.id
_entity.type
_entity.pdbx_description
1 polymer ?
#
loop_
_entity_poly.entity_id
_entity_poly.type
_entity_poly.pdbx_seq_one_letter_code
_entity_poly.pdbx_strand_id
1 'polypeptide(L)'
;EHMGKFSFKNSAKKNKNLKYGGYMTIVVVLALVAFVVVNILFQQLHITVDLTPEQLYTIGSRTTLILEDVQDDVTIYGLYVSGNENTEAIALIEDYVQNSDKIHYQQVDPYTNPEFTQPYTQAGETIATNSLIVVNENTGKYKIVSNSDLYEYTQTLNQSTYSYDYEITAFQA
;
A
#
# COMPACT_ATOMS: atom_id res chain seq x y z
N GLU A 1 -48.22 46.12 -62.21
CA GLU A 1 -48.04 46.18 -60.73
C GLU A 1 -48.22 44.74 -60.16
N HIS A 2 -47.11 43.98 -60.11
CA HIS A 2 -47.14 42.65 -59.57
C HIS A 2 -46.38 42.60 -58.21
N MET A 3 -47.14 42.59 -57.10
CA MET A 3 -46.60 42.35 -55.77
C MET A 3 -46.39 40.88 -55.60
N GLY A 4 -45.09 40.48 -55.60
CA GLY A 4 -44.66 39.08 -55.32
C GLY A 4 -44.81 38.79 -53.80
N LYS A 5 -45.66 37.83 -53.46
CA LYS A 5 -45.76 37.26 -52.09
C LYS A 5 -44.50 36.48 -51.75
N PHE A 6 -43.66 36.97 -50.84
CA PHE A 6 -42.61 36.24 -50.21
C PHE A 6 -43.22 35.25 -49.23
N SER A 7 -43.21 33.98 -49.58
CA SER A 7 -43.59 32.90 -48.68
C SER A 7 -42.36 32.47 -47.86
N PHE A 8 -42.33 32.83 -46.57
CA PHE A 8 -41.36 32.25 -45.61
C PHE A 8 -41.78 30.85 -45.32
N LYS A 9 -41.10 29.90 -45.98
CA LYS A 9 -41.17 28.49 -45.67
C LYS A 9 -40.29 28.22 -44.44
N ASN A 10 -40.87 28.27 -43.22
CA ASN A 10 -40.20 27.83 -42.01
C ASN A 10 -39.94 26.33 -42.10
N SER A 11 -38.75 25.97 -42.59
CA SER A 11 -38.23 24.60 -42.56
C SER A 11 -37.73 24.33 -41.15
N ALA A 12 -38.63 23.91 -40.27
CA ALA A 12 -38.25 23.30 -39.01
C ALA A 12 -37.55 21.99 -39.30
N LYS A 13 -36.24 22.05 -39.62
CA LYS A 13 -35.38 20.90 -39.58
C LYS A 13 -35.34 20.37 -38.15
N LYS A 14 -36.23 19.44 -37.85
CA LYS A 14 -36.31 18.72 -36.60
C LYS A 14 -34.91 18.08 -36.35
N ASN A 15 -34.14 18.73 -35.47
CA ASN A 15 -32.75 18.36 -35.19
C ASN A 15 -32.71 16.96 -34.58
N LYS A 16 -32.63 15.92 -35.41
CA LYS A 16 -32.34 14.53 -34.98
C LYS A 16 -31.00 14.46 -34.21
N ASN A 17 -30.08 15.36 -34.53
CA ASN A 17 -28.77 15.45 -33.90
C ASN A 17 -28.83 15.84 -32.39
N LEU A 18 -29.84 16.58 -31.94
CA LEU A 18 -30.01 16.92 -30.51
C LEU A 18 -30.37 15.69 -29.64
N LYS A 19 -31.10 14.71 -30.20
CA LYS A 19 -31.44 13.49 -29.45
C LYS A 19 -30.22 12.59 -29.29
N TYR A 20 -29.36 12.46 -30.28
CA TYR A 20 -28.14 11.69 -30.22
C TYR A 20 -27.09 12.38 -29.35
N GLY A 21 -26.97 13.70 -29.41
CA GLY A 21 -26.05 14.46 -28.54
C GLY A 21 -26.45 14.34 -27.06
N GLY A 22 -27.73 14.43 -26.72
CA GLY A 22 -28.20 14.24 -25.35
C GLY A 22 -27.97 12.85 -24.81
N TYR A 23 -28.21 11.80 -25.61
CA TYR A 23 -27.92 10.42 -25.22
C TYR A 23 -26.43 10.21 -25.01
N MET A 24 -25.56 10.67 -25.89
CA MET A 24 -24.10 10.56 -25.76
C MET A 24 -23.61 11.32 -24.52
N THR A 25 -24.14 12.48 -24.21
CA THR A 25 -23.77 13.21 -22.98
C THR A 25 -24.12 12.38 -21.73
N ILE A 26 -25.31 11.77 -21.69
CA ILE A 26 -25.71 10.93 -20.56
C ILE A 26 -24.79 9.73 -20.41
N VAL A 27 -24.43 9.07 -21.51
CA VAL A 27 -23.51 7.92 -21.50
C VAL A 27 -22.13 8.33 -20.98
N VAL A 28 -21.60 9.47 -21.42
CA VAL A 28 -20.30 9.98 -20.94
C VAL A 28 -20.36 10.32 -19.45
N VAL A 29 -21.42 10.96 -18.98
CA VAL A 29 -21.59 11.27 -17.54
C VAL A 29 -21.67 9.97 -16.72
N LEU A 30 -22.45 8.98 -17.17
CA LEU A 30 -22.53 7.69 -16.49
C LEU A 30 -21.16 6.96 -16.45
N ALA A 31 -20.39 7.01 -17.54
CA ALA A 31 -19.05 6.43 -17.58
C ALA A 31 -18.10 7.13 -16.59
N LEU A 32 -18.15 8.46 -16.49
CA LEU A 32 -17.35 9.21 -15.51
C LEU A 32 -17.76 8.89 -14.07
N VAL A 33 -19.05 8.79 -13.79
CA VAL A 33 -19.53 8.39 -12.45
C VAL A 33 -19.08 6.98 -12.12
N ALA A 34 -19.20 6.02 -13.05
CA ALA A 34 -18.74 4.67 -12.88
C ALA A 34 -17.21 4.61 -12.62
N PHE A 35 -16.45 5.39 -13.36
CA PHE A 35 -14.99 5.49 -13.17
C PHE A 35 -14.63 6.00 -11.76
N VAL A 36 -15.33 7.05 -11.28
CA VAL A 36 -15.10 7.59 -9.92
C VAL A 36 -15.48 6.55 -8.87
N VAL A 37 -16.62 5.85 -9.01
CA VAL A 37 -17.05 4.81 -8.08
C VAL A 37 -16.04 3.66 -8.03
N VAL A 38 -15.58 3.20 -9.18
CA VAL A 38 -14.55 2.14 -9.28
C VAL A 38 -13.27 2.59 -8.59
N ASN A 39 -12.84 3.84 -8.82
CA ASN A 39 -11.62 4.36 -8.20
C ASN A 39 -11.74 4.45 -6.66
N ILE A 40 -12.91 4.85 -6.14
CA ILE A 40 -13.18 4.86 -4.69
C ILE A 40 -13.17 3.43 -4.13
N LEU A 41 -13.75 2.46 -4.84
CA LEU A 41 -13.74 1.06 -4.42
C LEU A 41 -12.31 0.49 -4.38
N PHE A 42 -11.48 0.80 -5.37
CA PHE A 42 -10.08 0.40 -5.37
C PHE A 42 -9.29 1.01 -4.20
N GLN A 43 -9.56 2.27 -3.84
CA GLN A 43 -8.93 2.90 -2.68
C GLN A 43 -9.35 2.26 -1.34
N GLN A 44 -10.58 1.78 -1.24
CA GLN A 44 -11.05 1.10 -0.02
C GLN A 44 -10.58 -0.35 0.10
N LEU A 45 -10.30 -1.00 -1.03
CA LEU A 45 -9.88 -2.40 -1.05
C LEU A 45 -8.41 -2.63 -0.69
N HIS A 46 -7.61 -1.55 -0.51
CA HIS A 46 -6.16 -1.61 -0.19
C HIS A 46 -5.43 -2.73 -0.97
N ILE A 47 -5.80 -2.90 -2.24
CA ILE A 47 -5.16 -3.91 -3.10
C ILE A 47 -3.78 -3.38 -3.46
N THR A 48 -2.80 -3.77 -2.68
CA THR A 48 -1.39 -3.60 -3.03
C THR A 48 -1.02 -4.71 -4.00
N VAL A 49 -0.80 -4.38 -5.26
CA VAL A 49 -0.30 -5.35 -6.24
C VAL A 49 1.22 -5.17 -6.30
N ASP A 50 1.94 -6.16 -5.81
CA ASP A 50 3.39 -6.21 -5.99
C ASP A 50 3.69 -6.52 -7.46
N LEU A 51 4.19 -5.50 -8.16
CA LEU A 51 4.58 -5.59 -9.57
C LEU A 51 6.06 -5.90 -9.76
N THR A 52 6.79 -6.18 -8.68
CA THR A 52 8.18 -6.60 -8.80
C THR A 52 8.25 -7.99 -9.41
N PRO A 53 9.20 -8.25 -10.33
CA PRO A 53 9.34 -9.57 -10.96
C PRO A 53 9.56 -10.70 -9.96
N GLU A 54 10.15 -10.37 -8.81
CA GLU A 54 10.52 -11.28 -7.72
C GLU A 54 9.45 -11.38 -6.63
N GLN A 55 8.38 -10.56 -6.69
CA GLN A 55 7.35 -10.48 -5.63
C GLN A 55 7.96 -10.29 -4.23
N LEU A 56 8.94 -9.38 -4.13
CA LEU A 56 9.77 -9.18 -2.94
C LEU A 56 8.99 -8.71 -1.70
N TYR A 57 7.82 -8.12 -1.89
CA TYR A 57 7.03 -7.47 -0.85
C TYR A 57 5.70 -8.18 -0.55
N THR A 58 5.54 -9.41 -1.04
CA THR A 58 4.38 -10.26 -0.73
C THR A 58 4.81 -11.50 0.00
N ILE A 59 3.99 -11.94 0.95
CA ILE A 59 4.26 -13.16 1.71
C ILE A 59 4.15 -14.39 0.80
N GLY A 60 5.12 -15.29 0.93
CA GLY A 60 5.09 -16.57 0.23
C GLY A 60 4.03 -17.52 0.80
N SER A 61 3.63 -18.52 0.00
CA SER A 61 2.66 -19.53 0.41
C SER A 61 3.05 -20.29 1.69
N ARG A 62 4.33 -20.44 1.96
CA ARG A 62 4.83 -21.04 3.20
C ARG A 62 4.53 -20.16 4.41
N THR A 63 4.72 -18.87 4.29
CA THR A 63 4.42 -17.89 5.35
C THR A 63 2.93 -17.85 5.64
N THR A 64 2.08 -17.87 4.61
CA THR A 64 0.62 -17.93 4.76
C THR A 64 0.20 -19.14 5.59
N LEU A 65 0.76 -20.33 5.33
CA LEU A 65 0.47 -21.54 6.11
C LEU A 65 0.91 -21.41 7.58
N ILE A 66 2.02 -20.72 7.85
CA ILE A 66 2.47 -20.45 9.22
C ILE A 66 1.52 -19.50 9.93
N LEU A 67 1.06 -18.46 9.23
CA LEU A 67 0.12 -17.47 9.79
C LEU A 67 -1.24 -18.09 10.13
N GLU A 68 -1.73 -19.04 9.35
CA GLU A 68 -2.96 -19.80 9.64
C GLU A 68 -2.86 -20.64 10.92
N ASP A 69 -1.64 -21.07 11.30
CA ASP A 69 -1.40 -21.89 12.50
C ASP A 69 -1.08 -21.04 13.76
N VAL A 70 -1.01 -19.72 13.64
CA VAL A 70 -0.78 -18.81 14.77
C VAL A 70 -2.00 -18.82 15.69
N GLN A 71 -1.80 -19.24 16.95
CA GLN A 71 -2.88 -19.35 17.95
C GLN A 71 -2.94 -18.11 18.88
N ASP A 72 -1.80 -17.51 19.15
CA ASP A 72 -1.66 -16.38 20.05
C ASP A 72 -1.82 -15.06 19.31
N ASP A 73 -2.31 -14.04 20.02
CA ASP A 73 -2.35 -12.68 19.48
C ASP A 73 -0.92 -12.09 19.49
N VAL A 74 -0.49 -11.62 18.33
CA VAL A 74 0.84 -11.05 18.11
C VAL A 74 0.70 -9.61 17.62
N THR A 75 1.38 -8.69 18.28
CA THR A 75 1.43 -7.28 17.86
C THR A 75 2.81 -6.94 17.33
N ILE A 76 2.86 -6.37 16.14
CA ILE A 76 4.07 -5.85 15.50
C ILE A 76 4.08 -4.34 15.72
N TYR A 77 5.02 -3.85 16.50
CA TYR A 77 5.23 -2.41 16.69
C TYR A 77 6.31 -1.91 15.76
N GLY A 78 5.94 -1.06 14.81
CA GLY A 78 6.88 -0.40 13.90
C GLY A 78 7.42 0.91 14.51
N LEU A 79 8.71 0.96 14.80
CA LEU A 79 9.37 2.15 15.35
C LEU A 79 9.73 3.13 14.23
N TYR A 80 8.74 3.81 13.67
CA TYR A 80 8.93 4.74 12.57
C TYR A 80 8.64 6.17 13.00
N VAL A 81 9.51 7.07 12.55
CA VAL A 81 9.28 8.51 12.70
C VAL A 81 8.20 8.93 11.70
N SER A 82 7.21 9.69 12.15
CA SER A 82 6.11 10.13 11.30
C SER A 82 6.62 10.89 10.06
N GLY A 83 6.23 10.42 8.89
CA GLY A 83 6.64 10.96 7.59
C GLY A 83 7.98 10.41 7.06
N ASN A 84 8.60 9.45 7.76
CA ASN A 84 9.82 8.77 7.33
C ASN A 84 9.71 7.25 7.54
N GLU A 85 8.54 6.73 7.30
CA GLU A 85 8.23 5.31 7.43
C GLU A 85 8.88 4.50 6.30
N ASN A 86 9.26 3.25 6.63
CA ASN A 86 9.66 2.28 5.62
C ASN A 86 8.40 1.68 4.98
N THR A 87 8.00 2.24 3.83
CA THR A 87 6.77 1.86 3.12
C THR A 87 6.77 0.40 2.66
N GLU A 88 7.94 -0.15 2.35
CA GLU A 88 8.12 -1.54 1.91
C GLU A 88 7.88 -2.50 3.07
N ALA A 89 8.48 -2.21 4.23
CA ALA A 89 8.26 -2.99 5.44
C ALA A 89 6.79 -2.92 5.90
N ILE A 90 6.16 -1.75 5.82
CA ILE A 90 4.75 -1.60 6.17
C ILE A 90 3.86 -2.40 5.21
N ALA A 91 4.11 -2.36 3.91
CA ALA A 91 3.34 -3.14 2.93
C ALA A 91 3.41 -4.65 3.22
N LEU A 92 4.60 -5.16 3.58
CA LEU A 92 4.76 -6.54 4.00
C LEU A 92 3.98 -6.85 5.29
N ILE A 93 4.08 -5.98 6.30
CA ILE A 93 3.37 -6.16 7.57
C ILE A 93 1.85 -6.13 7.35
N GLU A 94 1.35 -5.24 6.51
CA GLU A 94 -0.06 -5.20 6.13
C GLU A 94 -0.53 -6.50 5.49
N ASP A 95 0.32 -7.14 4.70
CA ASP A 95 0.06 -8.45 4.11
C ASP A 95 -0.04 -9.56 5.20
N TYR A 96 0.81 -9.52 6.22
CA TYR A 96 0.67 -10.38 7.39
C TYR A 96 -0.66 -10.17 8.13
N VAL A 97 -1.02 -8.91 8.39
CA VAL A 97 -2.28 -8.55 9.08
C VAL A 97 -3.50 -8.99 8.28
N GLN A 98 -3.47 -8.89 6.93
CA GLN A 98 -4.56 -9.32 6.06
C GLN A 98 -4.73 -10.84 6.02
N ASN A 99 -3.66 -11.60 6.23
CA ASN A 99 -3.66 -13.06 6.16
C ASN A 99 -3.84 -13.75 7.52
N SER A 100 -3.95 -12.99 8.62
CA SER A 100 -4.20 -13.56 9.95
C SER A 100 -4.91 -12.57 10.87
N ASP A 101 -6.05 -12.97 11.43
CA ASP A 101 -6.78 -12.21 12.45
C ASP A 101 -6.01 -12.11 13.79
N LYS A 102 -4.91 -12.86 13.92
CA LYS A 102 -4.05 -12.92 15.11
C LYS A 102 -2.88 -11.95 15.06
N ILE A 103 -2.61 -11.36 13.91
CA ILE A 103 -1.51 -10.41 13.72
C ILE A 103 -2.05 -8.99 13.72
N HIS A 104 -1.49 -8.15 14.55
CA HIS A 104 -1.86 -6.73 14.66
C HIS A 104 -0.64 -5.86 14.38
N TYR A 105 -0.86 -4.69 13.80
CA TYR A 105 0.19 -3.71 13.58
C TYR A 105 -0.12 -2.40 14.29
N GLN A 106 0.90 -1.82 14.91
CA GLN A 106 0.83 -0.49 15.49
C GLN A 106 2.13 0.27 15.23
N GLN A 107 2.02 1.46 14.65
CA GLN A 107 3.15 2.36 14.53
C GLN A 107 3.38 3.13 15.83
N VAL A 108 4.63 3.23 16.24
CA VAL A 108 5.06 4.02 17.40
C VAL A 108 6.20 4.93 16.97
N ASP A 109 6.02 6.23 17.11
CA ASP A 109 7.08 7.19 16.88
C ASP A 109 7.96 7.31 18.15
N PRO A 110 9.23 6.86 18.08
CA PRO A 110 10.13 6.84 19.24
C PRO A 110 10.52 8.23 19.73
N TYR A 111 10.34 9.29 18.95
CA TYR A 111 10.58 10.65 19.40
C TYR A 111 9.43 11.21 20.23
N THR A 112 8.20 10.82 19.92
CA THR A 112 7.01 11.23 20.68
C THR A 112 6.73 10.31 21.87
N ASN A 113 7.20 9.05 21.80
CA ASN A 113 7.00 8.04 22.85
C ASN A 113 8.33 7.35 23.23
N PRO A 114 9.31 8.08 23.79
CA PRO A 114 10.63 7.52 24.07
C PRO A 114 10.62 6.43 25.16
N GLU A 115 9.60 6.41 26.01
CA GLU A 115 9.46 5.41 27.06
C GLU A 115 8.93 4.06 26.56
N PHE A 116 8.36 4.03 25.36
CA PHE A 116 7.75 2.80 24.80
C PHE A 116 8.76 1.66 24.67
N THR A 117 10.00 1.96 24.32
CA THR A 117 11.05 0.96 24.08
C THR A 117 11.70 0.42 25.36
N GLN A 118 11.52 1.08 26.51
CA GLN A 118 12.16 0.71 27.78
C GLN A 118 11.91 -0.73 28.23
N PRO A 119 10.68 -1.28 28.13
CA PRO A 119 10.42 -2.67 28.53
C PRO A 119 11.15 -3.72 27.66
N TYR A 120 11.58 -3.33 26.48
CA TYR A 120 12.16 -4.20 25.47
C TYR A 120 13.69 -4.07 25.37
N THR A 121 14.30 -3.21 26.16
CA THR A 121 15.74 -2.96 26.16
C THR A 121 16.37 -3.30 27.50
N GLN A 122 17.64 -3.74 27.49
CA GLN A 122 18.44 -3.82 28.69
C GLN A 122 18.99 -2.43 29.05
N ALA A 123 19.40 -2.25 30.30
CA ALA A 123 19.92 -0.97 30.76
C ALA A 123 21.14 -0.51 29.92
N GLY A 124 20.97 0.62 29.24
CA GLY A 124 22.00 1.21 28.37
C GLY A 124 21.92 0.85 26.90
N GLU A 125 20.97 0.00 26.51
CA GLU A 125 20.69 -0.30 25.09
C GLU A 125 19.61 0.63 24.56
N THR A 126 19.66 0.89 23.26
CA THR A 126 18.63 1.63 22.52
C THR A 126 18.21 0.84 21.30
N ILE A 127 16.90 0.78 21.04
CA ILE A 127 16.40 0.22 19.80
C ILE A 127 16.46 1.30 18.73
N ALA A 128 17.10 0.99 17.60
CA ALA A 128 17.21 1.93 16.49
C ALA A 128 15.83 2.24 15.88
N THR A 129 15.66 3.44 15.34
CA THR A 129 14.53 3.76 14.46
C THR A 129 14.52 2.83 13.25
N ASN A 130 13.36 2.66 12.63
CA ASN A 130 13.12 1.72 11.53
C ASN A 130 13.29 0.23 11.92
N SER A 131 13.20 -0.09 13.21
CA SER A 131 13.14 -1.47 13.72
C SER A 131 11.71 -1.86 14.01
N LEU A 132 11.47 -3.17 14.09
CA LEU A 132 10.20 -3.74 14.53
C LEU A 132 10.38 -4.40 15.90
N ILE A 133 9.34 -4.32 16.73
CA ILE A 133 9.23 -5.11 17.96
C ILE A 133 8.01 -6.01 17.80
N VAL A 134 8.25 -7.31 17.72
CA VAL A 134 7.19 -8.33 17.59
C VAL A 134 6.93 -8.88 18.98
N VAL A 135 5.70 -8.73 19.47
CA VAL A 135 5.30 -9.13 20.82
C VAL A 135 4.19 -10.17 20.76
N ASN A 136 4.38 -11.28 21.44
CA ASN A 136 3.29 -12.22 21.72
C ASN A 136 2.54 -11.75 22.95
N GLU A 137 1.30 -11.31 22.78
CA GLU A 137 0.50 -10.69 23.85
C GLU A 137 0.13 -11.68 24.96
N ASN A 138 0.02 -12.97 24.64
CA ASN A 138 -0.37 -13.99 25.61
C ASN A 138 0.77 -14.38 26.55
N THR A 139 2.02 -14.36 26.04
CA THR A 139 3.19 -14.80 26.79
C THR A 139 4.11 -13.66 27.24
N GLY A 140 3.94 -12.47 26.67
CA GLY A 140 4.82 -11.31 26.87
C GLY A 140 6.22 -11.51 26.25
N LYS A 141 6.45 -12.57 25.49
CA LYS A 141 7.72 -12.76 24.77
C LYS A 141 7.79 -11.81 23.58
N TYR A 142 8.96 -11.28 23.35
CA TYR A 142 9.17 -10.36 22.24
C TYR A 142 10.47 -10.67 21.47
N LYS A 143 10.52 -10.18 20.24
CA LYS A 143 11.71 -10.17 19.39
C LYS A 143 11.85 -8.81 18.74
N ILE A 144 13.07 -8.28 18.76
CA ILE A 144 13.42 -7.07 18.02
C ILE A 144 13.99 -7.50 16.67
N VAL A 145 13.48 -6.91 15.60
CA VAL A 145 13.93 -7.10 14.22
C VAL A 145 14.47 -5.75 13.76
N SER A 146 15.76 -5.65 13.54
CA SER A 146 16.37 -4.41 13.06
C SER A 146 16.11 -4.21 11.56
N ASN A 147 16.23 -2.98 11.08
CA ASN A 147 16.02 -2.70 9.66
C ASN A 147 16.94 -3.52 8.75
N SER A 148 18.17 -3.83 9.18
CA SER A 148 19.10 -4.68 8.43
C SER A 148 18.67 -6.16 8.35
N ASP A 149 17.85 -6.62 9.29
CA ASP A 149 17.39 -8.00 9.34
C ASP A 149 16.17 -8.22 8.40
N LEU A 150 15.58 -7.14 7.90
CA LEU A 150 14.46 -7.19 6.95
C LEU A 150 14.90 -7.47 5.51
N TYR A 151 16.20 -7.35 5.21
CA TYR A 151 16.69 -7.43 3.84
C TYR A 151 17.83 -8.43 3.69
N GLU A 152 17.79 -9.21 2.64
CA GLU A 152 18.95 -9.89 2.11
C GLU A 152 19.66 -9.02 1.08
N TYR A 153 20.98 -8.94 1.20
CA TYR A 153 21.80 -8.15 0.28
C TYR A 153 22.78 -9.06 -0.47
N THR A 154 22.83 -8.93 -1.77
CA THR A 154 23.93 -9.47 -2.57
C THR A 154 24.99 -8.38 -2.75
N GLN A 155 26.24 -8.75 -2.46
CA GLN A 155 27.39 -7.88 -2.69
C GLN A 155 28.05 -8.22 -4.03
N THR A 156 28.15 -7.25 -4.91
CA THR A 156 28.86 -7.40 -6.18
C THR A 156 30.05 -6.44 -6.20
N LEU A 157 31.25 -6.97 -6.43
CA LEU A 157 32.44 -6.12 -6.56
C LEU A 157 32.40 -5.37 -7.88
N ASN A 158 32.28 -4.07 -7.81
CA ASN A 158 32.43 -3.19 -8.95
C ASN A 158 33.90 -3.03 -9.30
N GLN A 159 34.34 -3.75 -10.33
CA GLN A 159 35.74 -3.75 -10.74
C GLN A 159 36.25 -2.40 -11.28
N SER A 160 35.37 -1.50 -11.65
CA SER A 160 35.74 -0.17 -12.14
C SER A 160 36.04 0.82 -11.03
N THR A 161 35.35 0.69 -9.89
CA THR A 161 35.47 1.58 -8.72
C THR A 161 36.18 0.94 -7.53
N TYR A 162 36.42 -0.37 -7.59
CA TYR A 162 36.91 -1.19 -6.48
C TYR A 162 36.06 -1.05 -5.20
N SER A 163 34.76 -0.80 -5.37
CA SER A 163 33.76 -0.74 -4.30
C SER A 163 32.79 -1.89 -4.42
N TYR A 164 32.09 -2.19 -3.32
CA TYR A 164 31.00 -3.16 -3.33
C TYR A 164 29.68 -2.43 -3.60
N ASP A 165 28.95 -2.88 -4.61
CA ASP A 165 27.57 -2.50 -4.84
C ASP A 165 26.70 -3.49 -4.07
N TYR A 166 25.67 -2.99 -3.37
CA TYR A 166 24.71 -3.77 -2.59
C TYR A 166 23.38 -3.74 -3.30
N GLU A 167 22.86 -4.91 -3.60
CA GLU A 167 21.53 -5.08 -4.18
C GLU A 167 20.66 -5.86 -3.21
N ILE A 168 19.46 -5.37 -2.94
CA ILE A 168 18.45 -6.08 -2.15
C ILE A 168 17.94 -7.23 -3.00
N THR A 169 18.10 -8.46 -2.52
CA THR A 169 17.70 -9.67 -3.24
C THR A 169 16.45 -10.32 -2.69
N ALA A 170 16.15 -10.08 -1.42
CA ALA A 170 14.92 -10.57 -0.80
C ALA A 170 14.56 -9.74 0.44
N PHE A 171 13.28 -9.74 0.76
CA PHE A 171 12.76 -9.38 2.07
C PHE A 171 12.81 -10.64 2.94
N GLN A 172 13.43 -10.56 4.10
CA GLN A 172 13.40 -11.66 5.07
C GLN A 172 12.14 -11.52 5.92
N ALA A 173 11.14 -12.31 5.60
CA ALA A 173 9.90 -12.41 6.37
C ALA A 173 9.99 -13.52 7.45
#